data_23ca1e6105b703b2a0a068e8c9c9cd64
#
_entry.id   23ca1e6105b703b2a0a068e8c9c9cd64
#
_cell.length_a   1.000
_cell.length_b   1.000
_cell.length_c   1.000
_cell.angle_alpha   90.00
_cell.angle_beta   90.00
_cell.angle_gamma   90.00
#
_symmetry.space_group_name_H-M   'P 1'
#
loop_
_entity.id
_entity.type
_entity.pdbx_description
1 polymer ?
#
loop_
_entity_poly.entity_id
_entity_poly.type
_entity_poly.pdbx_seq_one_letter_code
_entity_poly.pdbx_strand_id
1 'polypeptide(L)'
;MYEIDVCYKLIFEAITEDCALTKIAEKINEYTNAKVIFVSGSGKILAYSNVCETDNNESVRQKHVTIAGLGIFHEKYDSKGRYVITEPVEVSRRLGGYVTILYEEKECQAFFGELAGVIGQAVKGYFE
;
A
#
# COMPACT_ATOMS: atom_id res chain seq x y z
N MET A 1 17.05 -8.66 7.06
CA MET A 1 15.78 -8.06 7.55
C MET A 1 15.67 -6.61 7.06
N TYR A 2 14.47 -6.17 6.78
CA TYR A 2 14.24 -4.82 6.28
C TYR A 2 14.32 -3.78 7.40
N GLU A 3 14.78 -2.59 7.08
CA GLU A 3 14.89 -1.49 8.03
C GLU A 3 13.91 -0.39 7.66
N ILE A 4 13.16 0.08 8.66
CA ILE A 4 12.16 1.14 8.43
C ILE A 4 12.83 2.47 8.02
N ASP A 5 14.04 2.74 8.49
CA ASP A 5 14.76 3.96 8.14
C ASP A 5 15.07 4.04 6.65
N VAL A 6 15.35 2.89 6.02
CA VAL A 6 15.55 2.83 4.57
C VAL A 6 14.26 3.20 3.86
N CYS A 7 13.13 2.72 4.36
CA CYS A 7 11.82 3.03 3.79
C CYS A 7 11.48 4.53 3.90
N TYR A 8 11.80 5.17 5.04
CA TYR A 8 11.63 6.61 5.18
C TYR A 8 12.38 7.36 4.09
N LYS A 9 13.62 6.97 3.84
CA LYS A 9 14.43 7.60 2.81
C LYS A 9 13.82 7.42 1.42
N LEU A 10 13.39 6.19 1.11
CA LEU A 10 12.78 5.88 -0.19
C LEU A 10 11.50 6.69 -0.41
N ILE A 11 10.66 6.77 0.62
CA ILE A 11 9.41 7.53 0.55
C ILE A 11 9.70 9.02 0.35
N PHE A 12 10.66 9.55 1.10
CA PHE A 12 11.04 10.96 0.99
C PHE A 12 11.54 11.29 -0.42
N GLU A 13 12.36 10.43 -1.00
CA GLU A 13 12.84 10.60 -2.37
C GLU A 13 11.69 10.57 -3.37
N ALA A 14 10.78 9.62 -3.21
CA ALA A 14 9.66 9.43 -4.13
C ALA A 14 8.68 10.62 -4.12
N ILE A 15 8.46 11.22 -2.95
CA ILE A 15 7.52 12.35 -2.81
C ILE A 15 7.95 13.55 -3.64
N THR A 16 9.25 13.70 -3.89
CA THR A 16 9.75 14.82 -4.69
C THR A 16 9.68 14.56 -6.19
N GLU A 17 9.28 13.37 -6.61
CA GLU A 17 9.21 12.99 -8.01
C GLU A 17 7.78 13.10 -8.55
N ASP A 18 7.65 13.18 -9.87
CA ASP A 18 6.35 13.07 -10.52
C ASP A 18 5.78 11.67 -10.29
N CYS A 19 4.45 11.57 -10.20
CA CYS A 19 3.78 10.30 -9.94
C CYS A 19 4.25 9.68 -8.61
N ALA A 20 4.24 10.50 -7.55
CA ALA A 20 4.78 10.10 -6.25
C ALA A 20 4.23 8.79 -5.71
N LEU A 21 2.92 8.56 -5.81
CA LEU A 21 2.33 7.31 -5.30
C LEU A 21 2.90 6.09 -6.02
N THR A 22 2.98 6.14 -7.34
CA THR A 22 3.57 5.06 -8.13
C THR A 22 5.05 4.85 -7.77
N LYS A 23 5.80 5.94 -7.59
CA LYS A 23 7.21 5.86 -7.23
C LYS A 23 7.43 5.27 -5.85
N ILE A 24 6.58 5.61 -4.89
CA ILE A 24 6.63 4.98 -3.56
C ILE A 24 6.42 3.48 -3.69
N ALA A 25 5.38 3.07 -4.43
CA ALA A 25 5.09 1.66 -4.63
C ALA A 25 6.26 0.91 -5.29
N GLU A 26 6.85 1.50 -6.32
CA GLU A 26 7.98 0.90 -7.01
C GLU A 26 9.23 0.77 -6.13
N LYS A 27 9.59 1.83 -5.42
CA LYS A 27 10.79 1.83 -4.57
C LYS A 27 10.66 0.84 -3.41
N ILE A 28 9.50 0.77 -2.77
CA ILE A 28 9.25 -0.20 -1.71
C ILE A 28 9.28 -1.62 -2.27
N ASN A 29 8.71 -1.83 -3.45
CA ASN A 29 8.76 -3.15 -4.09
C ASN A 29 10.20 -3.58 -4.38
N GLU A 30 11.03 -2.67 -4.88
CA GLU A 30 12.44 -2.97 -5.15
C GLU A 30 13.20 -3.37 -3.90
N TYR A 31 12.91 -2.72 -2.78
CA TYR A 31 13.61 -2.99 -1.53
C TYR A 31 13.10 -4.24 -0.82
N THR A 32 11.78 -4.42 -0.75
CA THR A 32 11.15 -5.44 0.09
C THR A 32 10.49 -6.57 -0.67
N ASN A 33 10.34 -6.43 -1.97
CA ASN A 33 9.56 -7.36 -2.81
C ASN A 33 8.05 -7.33 -2.50
N ALA A 34 7.62 -6.48 -1.59
CA ALA A 34 6.20 -6.33 -1.28
C ALA A 34 5.51 -5.46 -2.32
N LYS A 35 4.22 -5.71 -2.52
CA LYS A 35 3.41 -4.92 -3.45
C LYS A 35 2.63 -3.88 -2.66
N VAL A 36 2.74 -2.63 -3.08
CA VAL A 36 2.03 -1.52 -2.44
C VAL A 36 0.96 -1.01 -3.38
N ILE A 37 -0.25 -0.84 -2.88
CA ILE A 37 -1.38 -0.41 -3.67
C ILE A 37 -2.09 0.72 -2.93
N PHE A 38 -2.39 1.80 -3.65
CA PHE A 38 -3.12 2.94 -3.11
C PHE A 38 -4.55 2.91 -3.65
N VAL A 39 -5.52 2.99 -2.74
CA VAL A 39 -6.94 2.85 -3.06
C VAL A 39 -7.69 4.06 -2.52
N SER A 40 -8.58 4.64 -3.32
CA SER A 40 -9.42 5.77 -2.87
C SER A 40 -10.47 5.30 -1.88
N GLY A 41 -11.12 6.27 -1.21
CA GLY A 41 -12.20 5.96 -0.28
C GLY A 41 -13.39 5.23 -0.93
N SER A 42 -13.56 5.39 -2.23
CA SER A 42 -14.59 4.68 -2.99
C SER A 42 -14.16 3.30 -3.48
N GLY A 43 -12.91 2.91 -3.20
CA GLY A 43 -12.37 1.60 -3.59
C GLY A 43 -11.69 1.57 -4.95
N LYS A 44 -11.44 2.73 -5.56
CA LYS A 44 -10.78 2.81 -6.85
C LYS A 44 -9.26 2.77 -6.66
N ILE A 45 -8.57 1.95 -7.46
CA ILE A 45 -7.11 1.89 -7.41
C ILE A 45 -6.53 3.17 -8.00
N LEU A 46 -5.68 3.86 -7.23
CA LEU A 46 -5.03 5.10 -7.64
C LEU A 46 -3.63 4.85 -8.20
N ALA A 47 -2.90 3.91 -7.61
CA ALA A 47 -1.55 3.57 -8.04
C ALA A 47 -1.14 2.22 -7.44
N TYR A 48 -0.19 1.55 -8.08
CA TYR A 48 0.35 0.28 -7.59
C TYR A 48 1.74 0.06 -8.18
N SER A 49 2.49 -0.89 -7.61
CA SER A 49 3.82 -1.22 -8.13
C SER A 49 3.71 -2.00 -9.44
N ASN A 50 4.76 -1.90 -10.27
CA ASN A 50 4.81 -2.57 -11.58
C ASN A 50 4.56 -4.08 -11.51
N VAL A 51 4.94 -4.70 -10.40
CA VAL A 51 4.75 -6.14 -10.22
C VAL A 51 3.28 -6.52 -10.25
N CYS A 52 2.39 -5.60 -9.83
CA CYS A 52 0.96 -5.85 -9.86
C CYS A 52 0.39 -5.92 -11.28
N GLU A 53 1.09 -5.36 -12.26
CA GLU A 53 0.66 -5.40 -13.66
C GLU A 53 0.73 -6.82 -14.25
N THR A 54 1.56 -7.69 -13.67
CA THR A 54 1.66 -9.07 -14.11
C THR A 54 0.53 -9.95 -13.61
N ASP A 55 -0.22 -9.47 -12.62
CA ASP A 55 -1.41 -10.13 -12.12
C ASP A 55 -2.61 -9.75 -12.99
N ASN A 56 -3.72 -10.46 -12.82
CA ASN A 56 -4.95 -10.08 -13.46
C ASN A 56 -5.46 -8.79 -12.79
N ASN A 57 -5.34 -7.67 -13.48
CA ASN A 57 -5.68 -6.36 -12.94
C ASN A 57 -7.13 -6.26 -12.44
N GLU A 58 -8.08 -6.87 -13.14
CA GLU A 58 -9.47 -6.86 -12.71
C GLU A 58 -9.66 -7.62 -11.40
N SER A 59 -9.04 -8.78 -11.29
CA SER A 59 -9.11 -9.59 -10.07
C SER A 59 -8.51 -8.84 -8.89
N VAL A 60 -7.36 -8.20 -9.09
CA VAL A 60 -6.70 -7.40 -8.06
C VAL A 60 -7.61 -6.24 -7.63
N ARG A 61 -8.18 -5.52 -8.59
CA ARG A 61 -9.08 -4.40 -8.32
C ARG A 61 -10.30 -4.83 -7.50
N GLN A 62 -10.94 -5.92 -7.88
CA GLN A 62 -12.11 -6.42 -7.16
C GLN A 62 -11.80 -6.76 -5.71
N LYS A 63 -10.65 -7.39 -5.47
CA LYS A 63 -10.23 -7.74 -4.12
C LYS A 63 -10.00 -6.51 -3.25
N HIS A 64 -9.31 -5.52 -3.78
CA HIS A 64 -9.01 -4.31 -3.02
C HIS A 64 -10.25 -3.47 -2.79
N VAL A 65 -11.14 -3.40 -3.75
CA VAL A 65 -12.44 -2.75 -3.57
C VAL A 65 -13.22 -3.44 -2.45
N THR A 66 -13.23 -4.77 -2.43
CA THR A 66 -13.94 -5.53 -1.39
C THR A 66 -13.33 -5.27 -0.02
N ILE A 67 -12.01 -5.33 0.10
CA ILE A 67 -11.32 -5.07 1.37
C ILE A 67 -11.62 -3.66 1.86
N ALA A 68 -11.47 -2.66 0.98
CA ALA A 68 -11.71 -1.27 1.33
C ALA A 68 -13.18 -1.04 1.69
N GLY A 69 -14.10 -1.61 0.93
CA GLY A 69 -15.53 -1.46 1.16
C GLY A 69 -16.00 -2.09 2.46
N LEU A 70 -15.34 -3.14 2.91
CA LEU A 70 -15.66 -3.81 4.16
C LEU A 70 -14.96 -3.19 5.37
N GLY A 71 -14.04 -2.25 5.16
CA GLY A 71 -13.30 -1.61 6.23
C GLY A 71 -12.39 -2.57 6.98
N ILE A 72 -11.82 -3.53 6.28
CA ILE A 72 -10.92 -4.52 6.87
C ILE A 72 -9.51 -3.97 6.87
N PHE A 73 -8.94 -3.78 8.06
CA PHE A 73 -7.65 -3.10 8.24
C PHE A 73 -6.58 -3.99 8.86
N HIS A 74 -6.82 -5.27 8.97
CA HIS A 74 -5.85 -6.19 9.54
C HIS A 74 -5.49 -7.28 8.56
N GLU A 75 -4.51 -8.06 8.92
CA GLU A 75 -3.91 -9.07 8.08
C GLU A 75 -4.91 -10.07 7.53
N LYS A 76 -4.80 -10.34 6.23
CA LYS A 76 -5.59 -11.36 5.54
C LYS A 76 -4.73 -11.99 4.45
N TYR A 77 -5.19 -13.12 3.95
CA TYR A 77 -4.56 -13.78 2.82
C TYR A 77 -5.30 -13.41 1.53
N ASP A 78 -4.56 -13.20 0.45
CA ASP A 78 -5.15 -13.07 -0.87
C ASP A 78 -5.24 -14.46 -1.53
N SER A 79 -5.71 -14.53 -2.79
CA SER A 79 -5.88 -15.81 -3.49
C SER A 79 -4.56 -16.52 -3.80
N LYS A 80 -3.43 -15.83 -3.71
CA LYS A 80 -2.10 -16.39 -3.96
C LYS A 80 -1.38 -16.73 -2.66
N GLY A 81 -2.05 -16.63 -1.53
CA GLY A 81 -1.47 -16.93 -0.22
C GLY A 81 -0.60 -15.83 0.36
N ARG A 82 -0.67 -14.62 -0.19
CA ARG A 82 0.07 -13.48 0.34
C ARG A 82 -0.68 -12.84 1.50
N TYR A 83 0.05 -12.32 2.46
CA TYR A 83 -0.55 -11.57 3.56
C TYR A 83 -0.92 -10.18 3.08
N VAL A 84 -2.00 -9.64 3.63
CA VAL A 84 -2.54 -8.32 3.25
C VAL A 84 -2.66 -7.45 4.49
N ILE A 85 -2.08 -6.26 4.43
CA ILE A 85 -2.27 -5.23 5.45
C ILE A 85 -2.90 -4.03 4.76
N THR A 86 -3.98 -3.51 5.32
CA THR A 86 -4.66 -2.33 4.80
C THR A 86 -4.72 -1.27 5.90
N GLU A 87 -4.17 -0.09 5.60
CA GLU A 87 -4.13 1.04 6.50
C GLU A 87 -4.99 2.17 5.96
N PRO A 88 -5.95 2.70 6.74
CA PRO A 88 -6.77 3.82 6.28
C PRO A 88 -5.94 5.11 6.25
N VAL A 89 -6.19 5.95 5.26
CA VAL A 89 -5.60 7.28 5.16
C VAL A 89 -6.70 8.29 5.47
N GLU A 90 -6.60 8.95 6.62
CA GLU A 90 -7.55 9.96 7.03
C GLU A 90 -7.09 11.35 6.60
N VAL A 91 -8.01 12.12 6.03
CA VAL A 91 -7.77 13.50 5.62
C VAL A 91 -8.86 14.35 6.23
N SER A 92 -8.48 15.31 7.07
CA SER A 92 -9.45 16.22 7.72
C SER A 92 -10.57 15.46 8.42
N ARG A 93 -10.23 14.40 9.16
CA ARG A 93 -11.14 13.52 9.91
C ARG A 93 -12.09 12.72 9.04
N ARG A 94 -11.80 12.62 7.75
CA ARG A 94 -12.57 11.80 6.81
C ARG A 94 -11.67 10.75 6.21
N LEU A 95 -12.28 9.66 5.78
CA LEU A 95 -11.55 8.62 5.08
C LEU A 95 -11.22 9.11 3.66
N GLY A 96 -9.93 9.28 3.39
CA GLY A 96 -9.47 9.65 2.05
C GLY A 96 -9.21 8.45 1.17
N GLY A 97 -8.78 7.36 1.78
CA GLY A 97 -8.46 6.15 1.04
C GLY A 97 -7.72 5.14 1.90
N TYR A 98 -7.00 4.25 1.25
CA TYR A 98 -6.28 3.16 1.93
C TYR A 98 -4.93 2.92 1.29
N VAL A 99 -3.96 2.48 2.11
CA VAL A 99 -2.70 1.92 1.65
C VAL A 99 -2.77 0.43 1.92
N THR A 100 -2.57 -0.38 0.89
CA THR A 100 -2.58 -1.83 1.03
C THR A 100 -1.23 -2.39 0.67
N ILE A 101 -0.69 -3.28 1.51
CA ILE A 101 0.59 -3.94 1.27
C ILE A 101 0.37 -5.45 1.22
N LEU A 102 0.85 -6.06 0.14
CA LEU A 102 0.83 -7.51 -0.04
C LEU A 102 2.26 -8.02 0.14
N TYR A 103 2.45 -8.95 1.07
CA TYR A 103 3.78 -9.49 1.35
C TYR A 103 3.72 -11.00 1.60
N GLU A 104 4.86 -11.67 1.52
CA GLU A 104 4.93 -13.13 1.65
C GLU A 104 5.52 -13.62 2.97
N GLU A 105 6.35 -12.82 3.63
CA GLU A 105 7.04 -13.23 4.85
C GLU A 105 6.22 -12.91 6.10
N LYS A 106 5.62 -13.95 6.69
CA LYS A 106 4.81 -13.82 7.90
C LYS A 106 5.56 -13.10 9.03
N GLU A 107 6.84 -13.36 9.18
CA GLU A 107 7.68 -12.78 10.23
C GLU A 107 7.87 -11.28 10.07
N CYS A 108 7.52 -10.72 8.91
CA CYS A 108 7.64 -9.30 8.63
C CYS A 108 6.33 -8.53 8.88
N GLN A 109 5.33 -9.16 9.48
CA GLN A 109 4.04 -8.54 9.73
C GLN A 109 4.16 -7.21 10.48
N ALA A 110 4.94 -7.16 11.56
CA ALA A 110 5.11 -5.93 12.34
C ALA A 110 5.78 -4.83 11.53
N PHE A 111 6.78 -5.20 10.73
CA PHE A 111 7.47 -4.26 9.85
C PHE A 111 6.51 -3.64 8.83
N PHE A 112 5.75 -4.48 8.12
CA PHE A 112 4.83 -3.99 7.09
C PHE A 112 3.65 -3.24 7.67
N GLY A 113 3.20 -3.58 8.88
CA GLY A 113 2.19 -2.81 9.58
C GLY A 113 2.65 -1.39 9.88
N GLU A 114 3.88 -1.26 10.39
CA GLU A 114 4.49 0.05 10.64
C GLU A 114 4.69 0.81 9.33
N LEU A 115 5.20 0.14 8.31
CA LEU A 115 5.41 0.75 7.00
C LEU A 115 4.12 1.29 6.38
N ALA A 116 3.03 0.54 6.48
CA ALA A 116 1.73 0.98 5.97
C ALA A 116 1.28 2.28 6.65
N GLY A 117 1.47 2.39 7.97
CA GLY A 117 1.17 3.61 8.72
C GLY A 117 2.04 4.78 8.29
N VAL A 118 3.34 4.54 8.10
CA VAL A 118 4.28 5.57 7.65
C VAL A 118 3.90 6.08 6.26
N ILE A 119 3.62 5.17 5.34
CA ILE A 119 3.20 5.55 3.99
C ILE A 119 1.89 6.35 4.04
N GLY A 120 0.93 5.89 4.84
CA GLY A 120 -0.35 6.59 4.99
C GLY A 120 -0.20 8.02 5.44
N GLN A 121 0.70 8.28 6.40
CA GLN A 121 0.97 9.64 6.85
C GLN A 121 1.64 10.47 5.78
N ALA A 122 2.58 9.88 5.04
CA ALA A 122 3.34 10.58 4.03
C ALA A 122 2.49 11.00 2.83
N VAL A 123 1.45 10.23 2.50
CA VAL A 123 0.67 10.44 1.27
C VAL A 123 -0.67 11.14 1.51
N LYS A 124 -0.95 11.62 2.70
CA LYS A 124 -2.23 12.29 3.00
C LYS A 124 -2.62 13.34 1.96
N GLY A 125 -1.68 14.17 1.55
CA GLY A 125 -1.96 15.25 0.61
C GLY A 125 -2.42 14.78 -0.77
N TYR A 126 -2.13 13.53 -1.12
CA TYR A 126 -2.53 12.97 -2.42
C TYR A 126 -3.95 12.39 -2.41
N PHE A 127 -4.59 12.38 -1.25
CA PHE A 127 -5.95 11.86 -1.09
C PHE A 127 -6.98 12.96 -0.83
N GLU A 128 -6.56 14.19 -0.86
CA GLU A 128 -7.45 15.34 -0.65
C GLU A 128 -8.29 15.68 -1.89
#